data_9605f22b2d364c593da70ad6dafac866
#
_entry.id   9605f22b2d364c593da70ad6dafac866
#
_cell.length_a   1.000
_cell.length_b   1.000
_cell.length_c   1.000
_cell.angle_alpha   90.00
_cell.angle_beta   90.00
_cell.angle_gamma   90.00
#
_symmetry.space_group_name_H-M   'P 1'
#
loop_
_entity.id
_entity.type
_entity.pdbx_description
1 polymer ?
#
loop_
_entity_poly.entity_id
_entity_poly.type
_entity_poly.pdbx_seq_one_letter_code
_entity_poly.pdbx_strand_id
1 'polypeptide(L)'
;MRYFLDTEYNGIGGALLSIALVPDDGEELYLTFKTGDTIVEWVERHVVPYLDTVPDPLVCPRLDRLDAAEVLERYLRGDDNAVIIADWPEDVAQFCNLMITGQGDMVELRNLTFRVLPLANFSTAANSKVPHNALHDARALRDHYRSLE
;
A
#
# COMPACT_ATOMS: atom_id res chain seq x y z
N MET A 1 -15.46 -3.49 -4.87
CA MET A 1 -14.35 -4.29 -5.45
C MET A 1 -13.37 -4.67 -4.35
N ARG A 2 -12.57 -5.74 -4.52
CA ARG A 2 -11.45 -6.07 -3.61
C ARG A 2 -10.17 -5.42 -4.10
N TYR A 3 -9.39 -4.90 -3.15
CA TYR A 3 -8.07 -4.31 -3.37
C TYR A 3 -7.09 -4.94 -2.42
N PHE A 4 -5.97 -5.41 -2.91
CA PHE A 4 -4.90 -6.00 -2.12
C PHE A 4 -3.90 -4.91 -1.78
N LEU A 5 -3.67 -4.73 -0.49
CA LEU A 5 -2.88 -3.65 0.10
C LEU A 5 -1.55 -4.18 0.57
N ASP A 6 -0.50 -3.45 0.23
CA ASP A 6 0.81 -3.56 0.86
C ASP A 6 1.43 -2.18 1.04
N THR A 7 2.25 -2.01 2.06
CA THR A 7 2.95 -0.76 2.36
C THR A 7 4.39 -1.01 2.75
N GLU A 8 5.25 -0.06 2.40
CA GLU A 8 6.61 -0.03 2.93
C GLU A 8 6.76 1.22 3.80
N TYR A 9 7.38 1.07 4.96
CA TYR A 9 7.52 2.14 5.94
C TYR A 9 8.88 2.07 6.64
N ASN A 10 9.26 3.16 7.28
CA ASN A 10 10.58 3.34 7.88
C ASN A 10 10.66 2.69 9.28
N GLY A 11 10.59 1.36 9.33
CA GLY A 11 10.55 0.59 10.57
C GLY A 11 9.17 0.62 11.25
N ILE A 12 9.00 -0.13 12.33
CA ILE A 12 7.73 -0.27 13.06
C ILE A 12 7.23 1.11 13.50
N GLY A 13 6.02 1.47 13.08
CA GLY A 13 5.42 2.77 13.38
C GLY A 13 6.06 3.96 12.66
N GLY A 14 7.01 3.69 11.75
CA GLY A 14 7.74 4.72 11.01
C GLY A 14 6.93 5.34 9.88
N ALA A 15 7.52 6.36 9.24
CA ALA A 15 6.91 7.07 8.14
C ALA A 15 6.67 6.17 6.93
N LEU A 16 5.54 6.33 6.28
CA LEU A 16 5.16 5.62 5.05
C LEU A 16 6.11 6.02 3.91
N LEU A 17 6.66 5.03 3.22
CA LEU A 17 7.55 5.19 2.06
C LEU A 17 6.86 4.88 0.74
N SER A 18 6.00 3.86 0.73
CA SER A 18 5.16 3.52 -0.42
C SER A 18 3.88 2.82 0.01
N ILE A 19 2.87 2.93 -0.84
CA ILE A 19 1.60 2.22 -0.69
C ILE A 19 1.15 1.72 -2.05
N ALA A 20 0.64 0.51 -2.10
CA ALA A 20 0.03 -0.08 -3.28
C ALA A 20 -1.38 -0.59 -3.01
N LEU A 21 -2.27 -0.37 -3.95
CA LEU A 21 -3.56 -1.03 -4.03
C LEU A 21 -3.66 -1.75 -5.38
N VAL A 22 -3.74 -3.06 -5.32
CA VAL A 22 -3.87 -3.91 -6.50
C VAL A 22 -5.28 -4.48 -6.54
N PRO A 23 -6.15 -4.03 -7.45
CA PRO A 23 -7.53 -4.51 -7.52
C PRO A 23 -7.62 -5.93 -8.09
N ASP A 24 -8.76 -6.58 -7.88
CA ASP A 24 -9.10 -7.80 -8.61
C ASP A 24 -9.07 -7.58 -10.12
N ASP A 25 -9.55 -6.43 -10.57
CA ASP A 25 -9.56 -6.04 -11.97
C ASP A 25 -9.48 -4.52 -12.08
N GLY A 26 -8.75 -4.02 -13.08
CA GLY A 26 -8.59 -2.60 -13.33
C GLY A 26 -7.20 -2.05 -13.03
N GLU A 27 -7.13 -0.73 -12.92
CA GLU A 27 -5.87 -0.01 -12.73
C GLU A 27 -5.34 -0.15 -11.31
N GLU A 28 -4.05 -0.40 -11.18
CA GLU A 28 -3.35 -0.46 -9.91
C GLU A 28 -2.95 0.95 -9.45
N LEU A 29 -2.96 1.16 -8.13
CA LEU A 29 -2.42 2.37 -7.51
C LEU A 29 -1.07 2.06 -6.87
N TYR A 30 -0.08 2.89 -7.15
CA TYR A 30 1.22 2.88 -6.48
C TYR A 30 1.68 4.30 -6.19
N LEU A 31 1.94 4.62 -4.93
CA LEU A 31 2.39 5.94 -4.48
C LEU A 31 3.66 5.80 -3.66
N THR A 32 4.55 6.76 -3.83
CA THR A 32 5.79 6.90 -3.04
C THR A 32 5.84 8.26 -2.37
N PHE A 33 6.47 8.32 -1.19
CA PHE A 33 6.37 9.45 -0.29
C PHE A 33 7.72 10.14 -0.09
N LYS A 34 7.69 11.46 0.07
CA LYS A 34 8.81 12.20 0.63
C LYS A 34 9.01 11.77 2.09
N THR A 35 10.25 11.70 2.52
CA THR A 35 10.60 11.48 3.92
C THR A 35 11.64 12.51 4.35
N GLY A 36 11.42 13.08 5.55
CA GLY A 36 12.39 13.96 6.20
C GLY A 36 13.16 13.27 7.33
N ASP A 37 12.80 12.02 7.62
CA ASP A 37 13.38 11.26 8.70
C ASP A 37 14.65 10.50 8.26
N THR A 38 15.49 10.18 9.25
CA THR A 38 16.61 9.25 9.04
C THR A 38 16.04 7.87 8.75
N ILE A 39 16.44 7.30 7.62
CA ILE A 39 16.00 5.96 7.21
C ILE A 39 16.73 4.91 8.06
N VAL A 40 15.98 3.94 8.58
CA VAL A 40 16.52 2.76 9.27
C VAL A 40 17.41 1.98 8.31
N GLU A 41 18.58 1.53 8.76
CA GLU A 41 19.60 0.89 7.91
C GLU A 41 19.05 -0.29 7.08
N TRP A 42 18.23 -1.13 7.68
CA TRP A 42 17.62 -2.25 6.97
C TRP A 42 16.71 -1.78 5.82
N VAL A 43 15.90 -0.75 6.09
CA VAL A 43 14.98 -0.16 5.12
C VAL A 43 15.74 0.51 3.98
N GLU A 44 16.83 1.22 4.30
CA GLU A 44 17.70 1.85 3.31
C GLU A 44 18.32 0.84 2.34
N ARG A 45 18.62 -0.37 2.82
CA ARG A 45 19.21 -1.43 2.00
C ARG A 45 18.19 -2.26 1.22
N HIS A 46 17.02 -2.52 1.81
CA HIS A 46 16.08 -3.53 1.29
C HIS A 46 14.80 -2.93 0.69
N VAL A 47 14.48 -1.67 0.95
CA VAL A 47 13.28 -1.00 0.47
C VAL A 47 13.62 0.16 -0.48
N VAL A 48 14.41 1.11 -0.02
CA VAL A 48 14.68 2.37 -0.76
C VAL A 48 15.20 2.14 -2.17
N PRO A 49 16.15 1.22 -2.44
CA PRO A 49 16.66 1.01 -3.79
C PRO A 49 15.62 0.51 -4.80
N TYR A 50 14.50 -0.05 -4.31
CA TYR A 50 13.49 -0.69 -5.14
C TYR A 50 12.20 0.12 -5.27
N LEU A 51 12.11 1.31 -4.66
CA LEU A 51 10.89 2.13 -4.68
C LEU A 51 10.42 2.47 -6.10
N ASP A 52 11.32 2.66 -7.04
CA ASP A 52 10.97 2.98 -8.43
C ASP A 52 11.04 1.75 -9.37
N THR A 53 11.22 0.55 -8.82
CA THR A 53 11.24 -0.71 -9.60
C THR A 53 9.80 -1.20 -9.84
N VAL A 54 9.05 -0.41 -10.60
CA VAL A 54 7.67 -0.65 -10.99
C VAL A 54 7.54 -0.36 -12.49
N PRO A 55 6.45 -0.79 -13.16
CA PRO A 55 6.20 -0.42 -14.54
C PRO A 55 6.21 1.10 -14.75
N ASP A 56 6.78 1.57 -15.87
CA ASP A 56 6.95 3.00 -16.17
C ASP A 56 5.71 3.86 -15.91
N PRO A 57 4.47 3.44 -16.28
CA PRO A 57 3.27 4.24 -16.01
C PRO A 57 2.98 4.46 -14.52
N LEU A 58 3.53 3.63 -13.63
CA LEU A 58 3.32 3.70 -12.17
C LEU A 58 4.48 4.41 -11.44
N VAL A 59 5.57 4.72 -12.14
CA VAL A 59 6.62 5.55 -11.56
C VAL A 59 6.06 6.96 -11.32
N CYS A 60 6.11 7.41 -10.08
CA CYS A 60 5.60 8.73 -9.71
C CYS A 60 6.63 9.52 -8.89
N PRO A 61 6.55 10.85 -8.90
CA PRO A 61 7.32 11.67 -7.98
C PRO A 61 6.96 11.35 -6.52
N ARG A 62 7.90 11.55 -5.60
CA ARG A 62 7.62 11.45 -4.16
C ARG A 62 6.58 12.49 -3.76
N LEU A 63 5.51 12.05 -3.10
CA LEU A 63 4.38 12.90 -2.70
C LEU A 63 4.46 13.28 -1.22
N ASP A 64 3.90 14.44 -0.91
CA ASP A 64 3.52 14.76 0.47
C ASP A 64 2.27 13.96 0.86
N ARG A 65 2.08 13.76 2.16
CA ARG A 65 0.95 12.95 2.67
C ARG A 65 -0.42 13.47 2.22
N LEU A 66 -0.62 14.78 2.21
CA LEU A 66 -1.92 15.37 1.82
C LEU A 66 -2.20 15.14 0.33
N ASP A 67 -1.20 15.32 -0.52
CA ASP A 67 -1.34 15.05 -1.96
C ASP A 67 -1.63 13.57 -2.21
N ALA A 68 -0.96 12.68 -1.50
CA ALA A 68 -1.20 11.24 -1.60
C ALA A 68 -2.59 10.83 -1.09
N ALA A 69 -3.07 11.44 -0.01
CA ALA A 69 -4.42 11.21 0.51
C ALA A 69 -5.49 11.61 -0.52
N GLU A 70 -5.28 12.73 -1.22
CA GLU A 70 -6.17 13.19 -2.28
C GLU A 70 -6.17 12.22 -3.49
N VAL A 71 -5.01 11.69 -3.87
CA VAL A 71 -4.91 10.68 -4.94
C VAL A 71 -5.62 9.40 -4.53
N LEU A 72 -5.43 8.93 -3.29
CA LEU A 72 -6.10 7.76 -2.75
C LEU A 72 -7.63 7.92 -2.75
N GLU A 73 -8.12 9.08 -2.29
CA GLU A 73 -9.55 9.41 -2.30
C GLU A 73 -10.11 9.35 -3.72
N ARG A 74 -9.44 9.98 -4.66
CA ARG A 74 -9.86 10.04 -6.08
C ARG A 74 -9.88 8.64 -6.72
N TYR A 75 -8.90 7.80 -6.38
CA TYR A 75 -8.80 6.43 -6.87
C TYR A 75 -9.96 5.56 -6.38
N LEU A 76 -10.33 5.65 -5.11
CA LEU A 76 -11.38 4.82 -4.49
C LEU A 76 -12.79 5.42 -4.56
N ARG A 77 -12.94 6.69 -4.94
CA ARG A 77 -14.22 7.43 -4.89
C ARG A 77 -15.38 6.75 -5.66
N GLY A 78 -15.07 6.01 -6.70
CA GLY A 78 -16.07 5.32 -7.52
C GLY A 78 -16.55 3.97 -6.95
N ASP A 79 -15.99 3.51 -5.85
CA ASP A 79 -16.33 2.22 -5.25
C ASP A 79 -16.91 2.39 -3.84
N ASP A 80 -18.24 2.43 -3.76
CA ASP A 80 -18.95 2.60 -2.48
C ASP A 80 -18.88 1.38 -1.56
N ASN A 81 -18.27 0.27 -1.99
CA ASN A 81 -18.14 -0.96 -1.22
C ASN A 81 -16.74 -1.58 -1.37
N ALA A 82 -15.72 -0.76 -1.30
CA ALA A 82 -14.34 -1.22 -1.39
C ALA A 82 -13.94 -2.11 -0.21
N VAL A 83 -13.35 -3.27 -0.53
CA VAL A 83 -12.80 -4.21 0.46
C VAL A 83 -11.29 -4.20 0.33
N ILE A 84 -10.62 -3.67 1.34
CA ILE A 84 -9.15 -3.58 1.41
C ILE A 84 -8.63 -4.81 2.15
N ILE A 85 -7.78 -5.57 1.49
CA ILE A 85 -7.23 -6.84 2.00
C ILE A 85 -5.72 -6.71 2.18
N ALA A 86 -5.23 -6.98 3.38
CA ALA A 86 -3.82 -7.03 3.71
C ALA A 86 -3.49 -8.34 4.44
N ASP A 87 -2.26 -8.79 4.39
CA ASP A 87 -1.76 -9.91 5.20
C ASP A 87 -1.06 -9.45 6.48
N TRP A 88 -0.78 -8.16 6.61
CA TRP A 88 -0.13 -7.58 7.77
C TRP A 88 -0.92 -6.40 8.37
N PRO A 89 -1.11 -6.36 9.71
CA PRO A 89 -1.94 -5.33 10.34
C PRO A 89 -1.41 -3.90 10.18
N GLU A 90 -0.09 -3.71 10.10
CA GLU A 90 0.49 -2.38 9.97
C GLU A 90 0.18 -1.74 8.61
N ASP A 91 -0.03 -2.53 7.55
CA ASP A 91 -0.46 -2.01 6.25
C ASP A 91 -1.81 -1.30 6.38
N VAL A 92 -2.75 -1.92 7.09
CA VAL A 92 -4.05 -1.30 7.39
C VAL A 92 -3.88 -0.05 8.24
N ALA A 93 -2.99 -0.08 9.24
CA ALA A 93 -2.72 1.09 10.08
C ALA A 93 -2.13 2.24 9.27
N GLN A 94 -1.19 1.98 8.38
CA GLN A 94 -0.60 2.98 7.48
C GLN A 94 -1.65 3.56 6.52
N PHE A 95 -2.50 2.71 5.95
CA PHE A 95 -3.60 3.16 5.10
C PHE A 95 -4.57 4.06 5.88
N CYS A 96 -5.00 3.64 7.08
CA CYS A 96 -5.91 4.43 7.90
C CYS A 96 -5.30 5.77 8.32
N ASN A 97 -4.01 5.79 8.67
CA ASN A 97 -3.30 7.03 8.98
C ASN A 97 -3.22 7.96 7.78
N LEU A 98 -3.02 7.43 6.57
CA LEU A 98 -3.00 8.24 5.34
C LEU A 98 -4.36 8.92 5.07
N MET A 99 -5.47 8.28 5.46
CA MET A 99 -6.80 8.87 5.30
C MET A 99 -7.04 10.12 6.16
N ILE A 100 -6.28 10.29 7.24
CA ILE A 100 -6.42 11.44 8.15
C ILE A 100 -5.68 12.63 7.55
N THR A 101 -6.42 13.69 7.22
CA THR A 101 -5.89 14.89 6.55
C THR A 101 -5.66 16.08 7.48
N GLY A 102 -6.18 16.02 8.68
CA GLY A 102 -6.03 17.06 9.71
C GLY A 102 -6.71 16.67 11.01
N GLN A 103 -6.69 17.55 12.00
CA GLN A 103 -7.35 17.28 13.27
C GLN A 103 -8.88 17.25 13.07
N GLY A 104 -9.47 16.06 13.19
CA GLY A 104 -10.89 15.85 12.97
C GLY A 104 -11.30 15.78 11.50
N ASP A 105 -10.35 15.80 10.58
CA ASP A 105 -10.58 15.75 9.13
C ASP A 105 -10.02 14.47 8.51
N MET A 106 -10.73 13.94 7.54
CA MET A 106 -10.31 12.78 6.77
C MET A 106 -10.81 12.87 5.32
N VAL A 107 -10.24 12.04 4.46
CA VAL A 107 -10.72 11.86 3.08
C VAL A 107 -12.18 11.38 3.05
N GLU A 108 -12.93 11.79 2.02
CA GLU A 108 -14.32 11.38 1.82
C GLU A 108 -14.41 10.04 1.10
N LEU A 109 -14.26 8.96 1.85
CA LEU A 109 -14.50 7.60 1.38
C LEU A 109 -15.60 6.93 2.19
N ARG A 110 -16.44 6.15 1.50
CA ARG A 110 -17.62 5.52 2.10
C ARG A 110 -17.46 4.00 2.13
N ASN A 111 -17.99 3.40 3.21
CA ASN A 111 -18.16 1.96 3.33
C ASN A 111 -16.90 1.13 3.06
N LEU A 112 -15.73 1.60 3.50
CA LEU A 112 -14.51 0.81 3.44
C LEU A 112 -14.60 -0.37 4.42
N THR A 113 -14.29 -1.56 3.92
CA THR A 113 -14.12 -2.76 4.74
C THR A 113 -12.66 -3.17 4.72
N PHE A 114 -12.07 -3.41 5.88
CA PHE A 114 -10.71 -3.93 5.99
C PHE A 114 -10.73 -5.40 6.40
N ARG A 115 -9.87 -6.20 5.77
CA ARG A 115 -9.62 -7.60 6.15
C ARG A 115 -8.13 -7.81 6.31
N VAL A 116 -7.72 -8.27 7.48
CA VAL A 116 -6.36 -8.76 7.71
C VAL A 116 -6.41 -10.28 7.66
N LEU A 117 -5.70 -10.85 6.71
CA LEU A 117 -5.65 -12.29 6.47
C LEU A 117 -4.24 -12.80 6.74
N PRO A 118 -3.91 -13.22 7.98
CA PRO A 118 -2.65 -13.90 8.23
C PRO A 118 -2.67 -15.23 7.49
N LEU A 119 -1.94 -15.30 6.39
CA LEU A 119 -1.89 -16.49 5.54
C LEU A 119 -0.83 -17.45 6.07
N ALA A 120 -1.27 -18.57 6.61
CA ALA A 120 -0.36 -19.62 7.08
C ALA A 120 0.51 -20.13 5.91
N ASN A 121 1.81 -20.21 6.14
CA ASN A 121 2.80 -20.68 5.16
C ASN A 121 2.92 -19.84 3.88
N PHE A 122 2.44 -18.61 3.88
CA PHE A 122 2.64 -17.68 2.79
C PHE A 122 3.46 -16.46 3.25
N SER A 123 4.39 -16.04 2.43
CA SER A 123 5.14 -14.80 2.59
C SER A 123 5.04 -14.01 1.29
N THR A 124 4.50 -12.80 1.36
CA THR A 124 4.44 -11.89 0.21
C THR A 124 5.84 -11.64 -0.35
N ALA A 125 6.81 -11.31 0.50
CA ALA A 125 8.18 -11.06 0.07
C ALA A 125 8.83 -12.28 -0.62
N ALA A 126 8.58 -13.51 -0.16
CA ALA A 126 9.12 -14.72 -0.78
C ALA A 126 8.49 -15.05 -2.13
N ASN A 127 7.27 -14.57 -2.40
CA ASN A 127 6.50 -14.81 -3.63
C ASN A 127 6.45 -13.58 -4.55
N SER A 128 6.98 -12.47 -4.10
CA SER A 128 7.05 -11.22 -4.85
C SER A 128 8.13 -11.28 -5.93
N LYS A 129 7.88 -10.66 -7.07
CA LYS A 129 8.90 -10.47 -8.13
C LYS A 129 9.99 -9.49 -7.72
N VAL A 130 9.65 -8.52 -6.88
CA VAL A 130 10.56 -7.55 -6.30
C VAL A 130 10.24 -7.45 -4.82
N PRO A 131 10.83 -8.30 -3.96
CA PRO A 131 10.59 -8.30 -2.53
C PRO A 131 10.79 -6.91 -1.92
N HIS A 132 9.94 -6.55 -0.97
CA HIS A 132 9.94 -5.25 -0.31
C HIS A 132 9.70 -4.06 -1.25
N ASN A 133 8.92 -4.31 -2.30
CA ASN A 133 8.28 -3.28 -3.10
C ASN A 133 6.76 -3.48 -2.99
N ALA A 134 6.05 -2.50 -2.45
CA ALA A 134 4.64 -2.62 -2.11
C ALA A 134 3.76 -3.04 -3.29
N LEU A 135 4.04 -2.60 -4.52
CA LEU A 135 3.28 -3.02 -5.69
C LEU A 135 3.43 -4.51 -5.97
N HIS A 136 4.66 -5.00 -5.97
CA HIS A 136 4.95 -6.40 -6.27
C HIS A 136 4.49 -7.33 -5.14
N ASP A 137 4.57 -6.86 -3.88
CA ASP A 137 4.12 -7.62 -2.72
C ASP A 137 2.57 -7.69 -2.70
N ALA A 138 1.86 -6.60 -2.98
CA ALA A 138 0.41 -6.60 -3.14
C ALA A 138 -0.08 -7.49 -4.30
N ARG A 139 0.66 -7.54 -5.42
CA ARG A 139 0.38 -8.47 -6.53
C ARG A 139 0.54 -9.92 -6.10
N ALA A 140 1.60 -10.25 -5.35
CA ALA A 140 1.81 -11.59 -4.83
C ALA A 140 0.69 -12.01 -3.87
N LEU A 141 0.24 -11.11 -3.01
CA LEU A 141 -0.90 -11.33 -2.12
C LEU A 141 -2.18 -11.59 -2.91
N ARG A 142 -2.49 -10.77 -3.92
CA ARG A 142 -3.65 -10.98 -4.81
C ARG A 142 -3.62 -12.34 -5.48
N ASP A 143 -2.50 -12.67 -6.09
CA ASP A 143 -2.37 -13.89 -6.87
C ASP A 143 -2.49 -15.13 -5.98
N HIS A 144 -1.92 -15.09 -4.77
CA HIS A 144 -2.10 -16.14 -3.78
C HIS A 144 -3.56 -16.25 -3.32
N TYR A 145 -4.19 -15.14 -2.96
CA TYR A 145 -5.59 -15.12 -2.54
C TYR A 145 -6.51 -15.74 -3.59
N ARG A 146 -6.32 -15.39 -4.86
CA ARG A 146 -7.08 -15.97 -5.98
C ARG A 146 -6.85 -17.46 -6.15
N SER A 147 -5.66 -17.96 -5.83
CA SER A 147 -5.35 -19.39 -5.92
C SER A 147 -6.08 -20.24 -4.89
N LEU A 148 -6.66 -19.60 -3.85
CA LEU A 148 -7.43 -20.26 -2.80
C LEU A 148 -8.95 -20.28 -3.07
N GLU A 149 -9.42 -19.56 -4.08
CA GLU A 149 -10.81 -19.53 -4.51
C GLU A 149 -11.12 -20.66 -5.49
#